data_ef6f9a404e6cd8e6cda4ab248b353168
#
_entry.id   ef6f9a404e6cd8e6cda4ab248b353168
#
_cell.length_a   1.000
_cell.length_b   1.000
_cell.length_c   1.000
_cell.angle_alpha   90.00
_cell.angle_beta   90.00
_cell.angle_gamma   90.00
#
_symmetry.space_group_name_H-M   'P 1'
#
loop_
_entity.id
_entity.type
_entity.pdbx_description
1 polymer ?
#
loop_
_entity_poly.entity_id
_entity_poly.type
_entity_poly.pdbx_seq_one_letter_code
_entity_poly.pdbx_strand_id
1 'polypeptide(L)'
;MENITFKDFQKLDIRVGTVVSAEVPKWSHWVMKLEVDLGNPPAGGGKKSVFAGIMKFYKPEELVGKQVVVVANLEPKKIGPEGDYSEAMVLAASVPDKSGKAEDEKPVLLSVSEKVPNGTRVR
;
A
#
# COMPACT_ATOMS: atom_id res chain seq x y z
N MET A 1 -9.17 -0.49 -22.56
CA MET A 1 -7.82 -0.72 -22.00
C MET A 1 -7.14 -1.84 -22.78
N GLU A 2 -5.88 -1.66 -23.11
CA GLU A 2 -5.13 -2.66 -23.84
C GLU A 2 -4.93 -3.93 -23.04
N ASN A 3 -4.90 -5.07 -23.73
CA ASN A 3 -4.54 -6.32 -23.09
C ASN A 3 -3.05 -6.35 -22.82
N ILE A 4 -2.66 -6.93 -21.68
CA ILE A 4 -1.26 -7.17 -21.37
C ILE A 4 -0.97 -8.66 -21.48
N THR A 5 0.28 -9.00 -21.70
CA THR A 5 0.70 -10.40 -21.73
C THR A 5 0.85 -10.93 -20.30
N PHE A 6 0.81 -12.25 -20.17
CA PHE A 6 1.09 -12.88 -18.88
C PHE A 6 2.50 -12.54 -18.39
N LYS A 7 3.45 -12.40 -19.33
CA LYS A 7 4.82 -12.00 -19.01
C LYS A 7 4.86 -10.61 -18.37
N ASP A 8 4.03 -9.67 -18.85
CA ASP A 8 3.93 -8.34 -18.26
C ASP A 8 3.36 -8.41 -16.84
N PHE A 9 2.34 -9.25 -16.64
CA PHE A 9 1.76 -9.45 -15.31
C PHE A 9 2.79 -10.02 -14.33
N GLN A 10 3.66 -10.91 -14.80
CA GLN A 10 4.70 -11.53 -13.97
C GLN A 10 5.77 -10.54 -13.50
N LYS A 11 5.86 -9.36 -14.09
CA LYS A 11 6.78 -8.31 -13.64
C LYS A 11 6.35 -7.71 -12.31
N LEU A 12 5.08 -7.82 -11.97
CA LEU A 12 4.56 -7.29 -10.71
C LEU A 12 4.89 -8.25 -9.57
N ASP A 13 5.49 -7.71 -8.52
CA ASP A 13 5.70 -8.46 -7.28
C ASP A 13 4.65 -8.01 -6.27
N ILE A 14 3.51 -8.68 -6.27
CA ILE A 14 2.38 -8.35 -5.40
C ILE A 14 2.45 -9.28 -4.19
N ARG A 15 2.44 -8.69 -2.99
CA ARG A 15 2.59 -9.45 -1.75
C ARG A 15 1.61 -8.98 -0.69
N VAL A 16 1.34 -9.88 0.25
CA VAL A 16 0.55 -9.57 1.45
C VAL A 16 1.52 -9.23 2.58
N GLY A 17 1.24 -8.16 3.28
CA GLY A 17 2.01 -7.78 4.45
C GLY A 17 1.12 -7.25 5.56
N THR A 18 1.68 -7.12 6.76
CA THR A 18 0.98 -6.58 7.91
C THR A 18 1.44 -5.16 8.17
N VAL A 19 0.50 -4.25 8.37
CA VAL A 19 0.81 -2.88 8.80
C VAL A 19 1.29 -2.93 10.24
N VAL A 20 2.55 -2.58 10.47
CA VAL A 20 3.13 -2.58 11.81
C VAL A 20 3.13 -1.21 12.44
N SER A 21 3.09 -0.15 11.63
CA SER A 21 2.91 1.21 12.13
C SER A 21 2.21 2.05 11.09
N ALA A 22 1.51 3.08 11.54
CA ALA A 22 0.82 4.02 10.68
C ALA A 22 0.82 5.39 11.35
N GLU A 23 1.15 6.43 10.58
CA GLU A 23 1.16 7.78 11.10
C GLU A 23 0.88 8.79 10.00
N VAL A 24 0.35 9.95 10.39
CA VAL A 24 0.18 11.07 9.47
C VAL A 24 1.37 12.00 9.66
N PRO A 25 2.25 12.15 8.63
CA PRO A 25 3.38 13.07 8.73
C PRO A 25 2.88 14.50 8.98
N LYS A 26 3.61 15.27 9.77
CA LYS A 26 3.23 16.65 10.13
C LYS A 26 3.05 17.55 8.90
N TRP A 27 3.81 17.29 7.85
CA TRP A 27 3.74 18.07 6.61
C TRP A 27 2.59 17.68 5.69
N SER A 28 1.89 16.57 6.00
CA SER A 28 0.92 16.00 5.06
C SER A 28 -0.51 16.43 5.35
N HIS A 29 -1.28 16.58 4.26
CA HIS A 29 -2.71 16.87 4.29
C HIS A 29 -3.54 15.73 3.70
N TRP A 30 -2.91 14.72 3.10
CA TRP A 30 -3.67 13.61 2.50
C TRP A 30 -2.97 12.26 2.56
N VAL A 31 -1.64 12.21 2.69
CA VAL A 31 -0.94 10.94 2.75
C VAL A 31 -0.71 10.48 4.18
N MET A 32 -0.79 9.18 4.36
CA MET A 32 -0.45 8.50 5.59
C MET A 32 0.78 7.63 5.33
N LYS A 33 1.69 7.62 6.27
CA LYS A 33 2.88 6.76 6.19
C LYS A 33 2.60 5.45 6.89
N LEU A 34 2.73 4.36 6.15
CA LEU A 34 2.58 3.01 6.68
C LEU A 34 3.93 2.32 6.66
N GLU A 35 4.19 1.51 7.66
CA GLU A 35 5.29 0.57 7.61
C GLU A 35 4.68 -0.82 7.52
N VAL A 36 5.01 -1.54 6.45
CA VAL A 36 4.41 -2.83 6.13
C VAL A 36 5.47 -3.91 6.23
N ASP A 37 5.19 -4.92 7.03
CA ASP A 37 6.07 -6.08 7.19
C ASP A 37 5.76 -7.11 6.12
N LEU A 38 6.71 -7.34 5.22
CA LEU A 38 6.62 -8.30 4.12
C LEU A 38 7.38 -9.60 4.41
N GLY A 39 7.67 -9.85 5.67
CA GLY A 39 8.39 -11.06 6.07
C GLY A 39 9.90 -10.92 5.94
N ASN A 40 10.61 -11.91 6.48
CA ASN A 40 12.07 -11.87 6.52
C ASN A 40 12.71 -12.32 5.21
N PRO A 41 13.85 -11.72 4.82
CA PRO A 41 14.63 -12.23 3.70
C PRO A 41 15.07 -13.68 3.96
N PRO A 42 15.27 -14.51 2.90
CA PRO A 42 15.15 -14.14 1.50
C PRO A 42 13.74 -14.21 0.93
N ALA A 43 12.77 -14.81 1.65
CA ALA A 43 11.42 -15.00 1.13
C ALA A 43 10.62 -13.70 1.00
N GLY A 44 10.85 -12.75 1.92
CA GLY A 44 10.17 -11.46 1.92
C GLY A 44 11.15 -10.31 1.93
N GLY A 45 10.64 -9.11 1.68
CA GLY A 45 11.44 -7.89 1.58
C GLY A 45 11.67 -7.14 2.89
N GLY A 46 11.33 -7.73 4.03
CA GLY A 46 11.39 -7.04 5.31
C GLY A 46 10.32 -5.97 5.44
N LYS A 47 10.59 -4.95 6.21
CA LYS A 47 9.66 -3.84 6.38
C LYS A 47 9.88 -2.78 5.32
N LYS A 48 8.80 -2.30 4.72
CA LYS A 48 8.86 -1.23 3.73
C LYS A 48 7.96 -0.08 4.11
N SER A 49 8.43 1.13 3.83
CA SER A 49 7.65 2.35 4.03
C SER A 49 6.75 2.57 2.81
N VAL A 50 5.49 2.83 3.07
CA VAL A 50 4.48 3.06 2.03
C VAL A 50 3.73 4.34 2.37
N PHE A 51 3.68 5.28 1.43
CA PHE A 51 2.87 6.48 1.58
C PHE A 51 1.63 6.34 0.72
N ALA A 52 0.47 6.47 1.34
CA ALA A 52 -0.81 6.28 0.65
C ALA A 52 -1.75 7.45 0.94
N GLY A 53 -2.47 7.90 -0.07
CA GLY A 53 -3.41 9.01 0.05
C GLY A 53 -4.73 8.60 0.70
N ILE A 54 -4.66 8.11 1.92
CA ILE A 54 -5.81 7.53 2.62
C ILE A 54 -6.17 8.24 3.93
N MET A 55 -5.45 9.31 4.27
CA MET A 55 -5.63 10.02 5.54
C MET A 55 -7.07 10.48 5.78
N LYS A 56 -7.77 10.87 4.73
CA LYS A 56 -9.15 11.35 4.82
C LYS A 56 -10.13 10.24 5.23
N PHE A 57 -9.79 8.98 4.95
CA PHE A 57 -10.72 7.86 5.07
C PHE A 57 -10.37 6.87 6.18
N TYR A 58 -9.14 6.89 6.66
CA TYR A 58 -8.66 5.95 7.67
C TYR A 58 -7.92 6.67 8.78
N LYS A 59 -8.06 6.17 10.00
CA LYS A 59 -7.25 6.59 11.13
C LYS A 59 -6.07 5.62 11.28
N PRO A 60 -4.88 6.10 11.67
CA PRO A 60 -3.73 5.22 11.83
C PRO A 60 -4.01 4.00 12.70
N GLU A 61 -4.70 4.17 13.82
CA GLU A 61 -5.00 3.09 14.75
C GLU A 61 -5.92 2.01 14.17
N GLU A 62 -6.67 2.33 13.10
CA GLU A 62 -7.51 1.34 12.43
C GLU A 62 -6.71 0.36 11.57
N LEU A 63 -5.51 0.75 11.17
CA LEU A 63 -4.73 0.01 10.19
C LEU A 63 -3.67 -0.90 10.81
N VAL A 64 -3.15 -0.54 11.97
CA VAL A 64 -2.11 -1.32 12.62
C VAL A 64 -2.61 -2.73 12.94
N GLY A 65 -1.84 -3.73 12.53
CA GLY A 65 -2.19 -5.13 12.72
C GLY A 65 -2.98 -5.75 11.57
N LYS A 66 -3.46 -4.94 10.62
CA LYS A 66 -4.22 -5.45 9.48
C LYS A 66 -3.30 -5.86 8.34
N GLN A 67 -3.71 -6.90 7.62
CA GLN A 67 -3.00 -7.30 6.41
C GLN A 67 -3.52 -6.52 5.21
N VAL A 68 -2.58 -6.09 4.38
CA VAL A 68 -2.85 -5.35 3.15
C VAL A 68 -2.10 -6.00 1.99
N VAL A 69 -2.52 -5.67 0.78
CA VAL A 69 -1.89 -6.17 -0.45
C VAL A 69 -1.09 -5.02 -1.05
N VAL A 70 0.19 -5.27 -1.35
CA VAL A 70 1.08 -4.24 -1.87
C VAL A 70 1.79 -4.71 -3.14
N VAL A 71 2.10 -3.75 -4.00
CA VAL A 71 3.06 -3.95 -5.10
C VAL A 71 4.43 -3.63 -4.50
N ALA A 72 5.26 -4.66 -4.34
CA ALA A 72 6.49 -4.56 -3.56
C ALA A 72 7.72 -4.14 -4.36
N ASN A 73 7.65 -4.17 -5.68
CA ASN A 73 8.81 -3.89 -6.54
C ASN A 73 8.70 -2.61 -7.36
N LEU A 74 8.04 -1.59 -6.81
CA LEU A 74 8.04 -0.28 -7.44
C LEU A 74 9.35 0.45 -7.15
N GLU A 75 9.77 1.31 -8.08
CA GLU A 75 10.88 2.21 -7.81
C GLU A 75 10.54 3.09 -6.62
N PRO A 76 11.45 3.23 -5.66
CA PRO A 76 11.23 4.13 -4.54
C PRO A 76 11.01 5.56 -5.03
N LYS A 77 9.99 6.21 -4.48
CA LYS A 77 9.64 7.58 -4.82
C LYS A 77 9.80 8.48 -3.60
N LYS A 78 10.51 9.59 -3.78
CA LYS A 78 10.68 10.57 -2.71
C LYS A 78 9.35 11.27 -2.44
N ILE A 79 8.95 11.29 -1.18
CA ILE A 79 7.69 11.88 -0.74
C ILE A 79 7.96 12.92 0.34
N GLY A 80 7.39 14.11 0.13
CA GLY A 80 7.42 15.18 1.11
C GLY A 80 8.77 15.88 1.25
N PRO A 81 8.80 16.91 2.10
CA PRO A 81 9.97 17.79 2.23
C PRO A 81 11.11 17.21 3.06
N GLU A 82 10.88 16.14 3.82
CA GLU A 82 11.88 15.56 4.70
C GLU A 82 12.71 14.46 4.05
N GLY A 83 12.45 14.16 2.78
CA GLY A 83 13.24 13.17 2.04
C GLY A 83 12.88 11.72 2.28
N ASP A 84 11.68 11.45 2.79
CA ASP A 84 11.18 10.08 2.93
C ASP A 84 10.95 9.44 1.57
N TYR A 85 11.02 8.11 1.52
CA TYR A 85 10.76 7.35 0.31
C TYR A 85 9.59 6.40 0.50
N SER A 86 8.69 6.37 -0.50
CA SER A 86 7.68 5.32 -0.61
C SER A 86 8.28 4.18 -1.41
N GLU A 87 8.44 3.03 -0.78
CA GLU A 87 9.16 1.88 -1.36
C GLU A 87 8.25 0.86 -2.02
N ALA A 88 6.95 0.98 -1.78
CA ALA A 88 5.94 0.09 -2.31
C ALA A 88 4.61 0.84 -2.38
N MET A 89 3.58 0.21 -2.93
CA MET A 89 2.26 0.82 -3.02
C MET A 89 1.20 -0.16 -2.54
N VAL A 90 0.33 0.29 -1.64
CA VAL A 90 -0.84 -0.50 -1.25
C VAL A 90 -1.87 -0.48 -2.38
N LEU A 91 -2.54 -1.60 -2.56
CA LEU A 91 -3.63 -1.69 -3.53
C LEU A 91 -4.95 -1.40 -2.84
N ALA A 92 -5.78 -0.63 -3.51
CA ALA A 92 -7.09 -0.25 -3.00
C ALA A 92 -8.09 -0.18 -4.15
N ALA A 93 -9.34 -0.51 -3.84
CA ALA A 93 -10.43 -0.27 -4.76
C ALA A 93 -10.85 1.20 -4.61
N SER A 94 -10.89 1.94 -5.71
CA SER A 94 -11.26 3.36 -5.69
C SER A 94 -12.76 3.48 -5.95
N VAL A 95 -13.51 3.79 -4.90
CA VAL A 95 -14.97 3.93 -5.01
C VAL A 95 -15.31 5.36 -5.36
N PRO A 96 -15.99 5.59 -6.51
CA PRO A 96 -16.33 6.95 -6.93
C PRO A 96 -17.25 7.65 -5.93
N ASP A 97 -17.07 8.96 -5.77
CA ASP A 97 -17.96 9.80 -5.01
C ASP A 97 -18.96 10.51 -5.93
N LYS A 98 -20.06 10.97 -5.37
CA LYS A 98 -21.09 11.72 -6.10
C LYS A 98 -20.55 13.02 -6.69
N SER A 99 -19.50 13.58 -6.09
CA SER A 99 -18.87 14.80 -6.57
C SER A 99 -18.19 14.63 -7.93
N GLY A 100 -17.82 13.38 -8.28
CA GLY A 100 -17.07 13.07 -9.48
C GLY A 100 -15.61 13.48 -9.41
N LYS A 101 -15.15 14.01 -8.26
CA LYS A 101 -13.77 14.43 -8.07
C LYS A 101 -12.89 13.28 -7.64
N ALA A 102 -11.69 13.20 -8.22
CA ALA A 102 -10.73 12.14 -7.89
C ALA A 102 -10.33 12.15 -6.41
N GLU A 103 -10.16 13.33 -5.81
CA GLU A 103 -9.79 13.45 -4.40
C GLU A 103 -10.87 12.97 -3.43
N ASP A 104 -12.09 12.81 -3.90
CA ASP A 104 -13.21 12.32 -3.09
C ASP A 104 -13.47 10.82 -3.26
N GLU A 105 -12.75 10.17 -4.19
CA GLU A 105 -12.85 8.73 -4.34
C GLU A 105 -12.36 8.03 -3.08
N LYS A 106 -13.18 7.10 -2.57
CA LYS A 106 -12.82 6.38 -1.34
C LYS A 106 -11.93 5.19 -1.66
N PRO A 107 -10.70 5.15 -1.15
CA PRO A 107 -9.85 3.98 -1.31
C PRO A 107 -10.25 2.91 -0.30
N VAL A 108 -10.71 1.78 -0.79
CA VAL A 108 -11.00 0.62 0.06
C VAL A 108 -9.81 -0.33 -0.09
N LEU A 109 -9.03 -0.47 0.97
CA LEU A 109 -7.80 -1.27 0.93
C LEU A 109 -8.10 -2.73 0.67
N LEU A 110 -7.33 -3.34 -0.24
CA LEU A 110 -7.43 -4.75 -0.51
C LEU A 110 -6.78 -5.54 0.64
N SER A 111 -7.41 -6.65 0.98
CA SER A 111 -6.89 -7.55 2.00
C SER A 111 -7.20 -8.98 1.59
N VAL A 112 -6.88 -9.92 2.45
CA VAL A 112 -7.12 -11.35 2.22
C VAL A 112 -8.23 -11.82 3.15
N SER A 113 -8.99 -12.84 2.70
CA SER A 113 -10.13 -13.36 3.45
C SER A 113 -9.73 -14.14 4.71
N GLU A 114 -8.50 -14.60 4.78
CA GLU A 114 -7.94 -15.23 5.96
C GLU A 114 -6.48 -14.84 6.09
N LYS A 115 -5.96 -14.88 7.32
CA LYS A 115 -4.58 -14.50 7.58
C LYS A 115 -3.59 -15.44 6.87
N VAL A 116 -2.60 -14.85 6.19
CA VAL A 116 -1.52 -15.58 5.54
C VAL A 116 -0.17 -15.08 6.07
N PRO A 117 0.91 -15.85 5.90
CA PRO A 117 2.23 -15.36 6.29
C PRO A 117 2.61 -14.09 5.56
N ASN A 118 3.28 -13.17 6.25
CA ASN A 118 3.78 -11.94 5.63
C ASN A 118 4.74 -12.27 4.50
N GLY A 119 4.58 -11.57 3.38
CA GLY A 119 5.36 -11.82 2.18
C GLY A 119 4.73 -12.85 1.24
N THR A 120 3.57 -13.40 1.58
CA THR A 120 2.87 -14.33 0.68
C THR A 120 2.58 -13.63 -0.63
N ARG A 121 2.98 -14.27 -1.73
CA ARG A 121 2.82 -13.68 -3.05
C ARG A 121 1.41 -13.83 -3.59
N VAL A 122 0.95 -12.76 -4.22
CA VAL A 122 -0.35 -12.72 -4.91
C VAL A 122 -0.09 -12.84 -6.40
N ARG A 123 -0.76 -13.79 -7.04
CA ARG A 123 -0.58 -14.03 -8.47
C ARG A 123 -1.78 -14.76 -9.10
#